data_cffc4b7a220b02820d108c288cda89b1
#
_entry.id   cffc4b7a220b02820d108c288cda89b1
#
_cell.length_a   1.000
_cell.length_b   1.000
_cell.length_c   1.000
_cell.angle_alpha   90.00
_cell.angle_beta   90.00
_cell.angle_gamma   90.00
#
_symmetry.space_group_name_H-M   'P 1'
#
loop_
_entity.id
_entity.type
_entity.pdbx_description
1 polymer ?
#
loop_
_entity_poly.entity_id
_entity_poly.type
_entity_poly.pdbx_seq_one_letter_code
_entity_poly.pdbx_strand_id
1 'polypeptide(L)'
;MFSKFTIIGLIIGSIVSLLGAASMIDSFTNPNEIQDTNETFGIGDTDKIRFDAPENSFQTVTVTGESFDLKIITPDDSNNVDQSIKGKATFSWTNPTHGENIIQIQNTGNSEFNVSGTFELQRDPLFFTYSILVIVAGIVIIGFSAGFSVRKPKGF
;
A
#
# COMPACT_ATOMS: atom_id res chain seq x y z
N MET A 1 16.68 19.54 -38.30
CA MET A 1 17.17 19.87 -36.92
C MET A 1 15.96 20.04 -36.04
N PHE A 2 15.84 19.29 -34.93
CA PHE A 2 14.72 19.40 -34.03
C PHE A 2 14.69 20.76 -33.32
N SER A 3 13.49 21.29 -33.04
CA SER A 3 13.36 22.50 -32.23
C SER A 3 13.81 22.23 -30.79
N LYS A 4 14.21 23.28 -30.05
CA LYS A 4 14.55 23.15 -28.63
C LYS A 4 13.38 22.56 -27.82
N PHE A 5 12.14 22.96 -28.11
CA PHE A 5 10.93 22.47 -27.47
C PHE A 5 10.68 20.98 -27.75
N THR A 6 10.96 20.52 -28.99
CA THR A 6 10.85 19.11 -29.35
C THR A 6 11.82 18.25 -28.54
N ILE A 7 13.08 18.70 -28.40
CA ILE A 7 14.09 17.99 -27.60
C ILE A 7 13.67 17.91 -26.13
N ILE A 8 13.22 19.03 -25.56
CA ILE A 8 12.75 19.09 -24.17
C ILE A 8 11.57 18.12 -23.97
N GLY A 9 10.58 18.13 -24.85
CA GLY A 9 9.42 17.25 -24.74
C GLY A 9 9.77 15.77 -24.91
N LEU A 10 10.72 15.43 -25.79
CA LEU A 10 11.22 14.05 -25.92
C LEU A 10 11.92 13.61 -24.64
N ILE A 11 12.76 14.44 -24.03
CA ILE A 11 13.45 14.13 -22.79
C ILE A 11 12.42 13.93 -21.66
N ILE A 12 11.51 14.87 -21.45
CA ILE A 12 10.51 14.80 -20.38
C ILE A 12 9.61 13.57 -20.57
N GLY A 13 9.08 13.35 -21.79
CA GLY A 13 8.22 12.22 -22.07
C GLY A 13 8.92 10.86 -21.86
N SER A 14 10.22 10.79 -22.23
CA SER A 14 11.02 9.58 -21.98
C SER A 14 11.22 9.34 -20.48
N ILE A 15 11.53 10.37 -19.70
CA ILE A 15 11.69 10.25 -18.25
C ILE A 15 10.37 9.78 -17.61
N VAL A 16 9.24 10.39 -17.97
CA VAL A 16 7.92 10.02 -17.45
C VAL A 16 7.57 8.58 -17.80
N SER A 17 7.79 8.16 -19.06
CA SER A 17 7.54 6.76 -19.47
C SER A 17 8.43 5.77 -18.72
N LEU A 18 9.70 6.08 -18.52
CA LEU A 18 10.63 5.23 -17.78
C LEU A 18 10.26 5.11 -16.30
N LEU A 19 9.81 6.19 -15.67
CA LEU A 19 9.33 6.16 -14.29
C LEU A 19 8.08 5.27 -14.16
N GLY A 20 7.13 5.37 -15.09
CA GLY A 20 5.96 4.51 -15.12
C GLY A 20 6.32 3.04 -15.34
N ALA A 21 7.28 2.75 -16.24
CA ALA A 21 7.76 1.40 -16.47
C ALA A 21 8.49 0.81 -15.25
N ALA A 22 9.32 1.59 -14.58
CA ALA A 22 10.01 1.19 -13.35
C ALA A 22 8.99 0.88 -12.23
N SER A 23 7.98 1.74 -12.04
CA SER A 23 6.89 1.52 -11.08
C SER A 23 6.08 0.25 -11.42
N MET A 24 5.83 -0.02 -12.70
CA MET A 24 5.14 -1.22 -13.13
C MET A 24 5.96 -2.49 -12.81
N ILE A 25 7.26 -2.47 -13.09
CA ILE A 25 8.18 -3.58 -12.76
C ILE A 25 8.20 -3.81 -11.25
N ASP A 26 8.30 -2.75 -10.44
CA ASP A 26 8.25 -2.85 -8.99
C ASP A 26 6.95 -3.50 -8.50
N SER A 27 5.80 -3.12 -9.07
CA SER A 27 4.51 -3.73 -8.74
C SER A 27 4.44 -5.23 -9.04
N PHE A 28 5.16 -5.72 -10.05
CA PHE A 28 5.24 -7.15 -10.35
C PHE A 28 6.24 -7.90 -9.50
N THR A 29 7.35 -7.26 -9.15
CA THR A 29 8.42 -7.91 -8.36
C THR A 29 8.13 -7.88 -6.86
N ASN A 30 7.42 -6.87 -6.40
CA ASN A 30 7.02 -6.66 -5.01
C ASN A 30 5.50 -6.49 -4.89
N PRO A 31 4.72 -7.57 -5.04
CA PRO A 31 3.25 -7.50 -5.01
C PRO A 31 2.71 -7.19 -3.62
N ASN A 32 3.52 -7.32 -2.59
CA ASN A 32 3.16 -7.09 -1.20
C ASN A 32 3.74 -5.77 -0.69
N GLU A 33 3.06 -5.18 0.28
CA GLU A 33 3.47 -3.96 0.98
C GLU A 33 3.54 -4.25 2.47
N ILE A 34 4.61 -3.78 3.13
CA ILE A 34 4.75 -3.87 4.58
C ILE A 34 4.26 -2.56 5.18
N GLN A 35 3.26 -2.65 6.04
CA GLN A 35 2.72 -1.52 6.79
C GLN A 35 3.00 -1.68 8.28
N ASP A 36 3.72 -0.70 8.84
CA ASP A 36 3.93 -0.59 10.27
C ASP A 36 2.88 0.35 10.88
N THR A 37 2.27 -0.07 11.97
CA THR A 37 1.30 0.72 12.75
C THR A 37 1.82 0.92 14.16
N ASN A 38 1.64 2.13 14.69
CA ASN A 38 1.92 2.45 16.10
C ASN A 38 0.99 3.58 16.54
N GLU A 39 -0.10 3.22 17.20
CA GLU A 39 -1.18 4.13 17.56
C GLU A 39 -1.52 3.99 19.04
N THR A 40 -1.96 5.09 19.66
CA THR A 40 -2.40 5.14 21.06
C THR A 40 -3.88 5.51 21.09
N PHE A 41 -4.65 4.78 21.89
CA PHE A 41 -6.09 4.92 22.03
C PHE A 41 -6.47 5.25 23.47
N GLY A 42 -7.54 6.05 23.63
CA GLY A 42 -8.05 6.48 24.91
C GLY A 42 -8.82 5.41 25.69
N ILE A 43 -9.27 5.79 26.88
CA ILE A 43 -10.09 4.92 27.74
C ILE A 43 -11.45 4.66 27.09
N GLY A 44 -11.83 3.38 26.99
CA GLY A 44 -13.11 2.96 26.41
C GLY A 44 -13.14 2.96 24.89
N ASP A 45 -12.06 3.38 24.22
CA ASP A 45 -11.99 3.35 22.76
C ASP A 45 -11.98 1.92 22.22
N THR A 46 -12.51 1.79 21.01
CA THR A 46 -12.48 0.55 20.24
C THR A 46 -11.85 0.85 18.89
N ASP A 47 -10.85 0.08 18.52
CA ASP A 47 -10.25 0.13 17.18
C ASP A 47 -10.58 -1.13 16.39
N LYS A 48 -10.68 -0.97 15.07
CA LYS A 48 -10.94 -2.06 14.14
C LYS A 48 -10.10 -1.91 12.88
N ILE A 49 -8.99 -2.61 12.83
CA ILE A 49 -8.10 -2.68 11.69
C ILE A 49 -8.59 -3.79 10.74
N ARG A 50 -8.76 -3.46 9.47
CA ARG A 50 -9.10 -4.41 8.40
C ARG A 50 -8.09 -4.30 7.28
N PHE A 51 -7.62 -5.43 6.80
CA PHE A 51 -6.68 -5.47 5.69
C PHE A 51 -6.73 -6.80 4.95
N ASP A 52 -6.49 -6.75 3.63
CA ASP A 52 -6.30 -7.93 2.81
C ASP A 52 -4.84 -8.37 2.85
N ALA A 53 -4.60 -9.60 3.24
CA ALA A 53 -3.28 -10.18 3.33
C ALA A 53 -3.10 -11.30 2.30
N PRO A 54 -1.91 -11.38 1.66
CA PRO A 54 -1.58 -12.47 0.75
C PRO A 54 -1.49 -13.82 1.47
N GLU A 55 -1.61 -14.90 0.72
CA GLU A 55 -1.27 -16.24 1.20
C GLU A 55 0.20 -16.29 1.62
N ASN A 56 0.47 -16.99 2.72
CA ASN A 56 1.79 -17.13 3.36
C ASN A 56 2.39 -15.82 3.89
N SER A 57 1.64 -14.73 3.97
CA SER A 57 2.08 -13.47 4.58
C SER A 57 2.14 -13.57 6.09
N PHE A 58 3.14 -12.90 6.69
CA PHE A 58 3.36 -12.89 8.14
C PHE A 58 2.81 -11.61 8.77
N GLN A 59 2.03 -11.77 9.82
CA GLN A 59 1.37 -10.69 10.54
C GLN A 59 1.84 -10.67 11.99
N THR A 60 2.02 -9.47 12.53
CA THR A 60 2.32 -9.30 13.96
C THR A 60 1.58 -8.08 14.50
N VAL A 61 0.95 -8.26 15.67
CA VAL A 61 0.36 -7.17 16.45
C VAL A 61 0.76 -7.28 17.91
N THR A 62 1.15 -6.18 18.50
CA THR A 62 1.44 -6.05 19.94
C THR A 62 0.52 -5.00 20.52
N VAL A 63 -0.19 -5.36 21.57
CA VAL A 63 -1.06 -4.47 22.32
C VAL A 63 -0.50 -4.33 23.73
N THR A 64 -0.40 -3.11 24.23
CA THR A 64 0.09 -2.80 25.58
C THR A 64 -0.89 -1.85 26.26
N GLY A 65 -1.47 -2.26 27.37
CA GLY A 65 -2.44 -1.50 28.15
C GLY A 65 -2.73 -2.15 29.49
N GLU A 66 -3.56 -1.52 30.33
CA GLU A 66 -3.95 -2.08 31.61
C GLU A 66 -4.82 -3.33 31.44
N SER A 67 -5.90 -3.23 30.65
CA SER A 67 -6.71 -4.35 30.20
C SER A 67 -7.39 -4.02 28.88
N PHE A 68 -7.58 -5.02 28.03
CA PHE A 68 -8.22 -4.89 26.72
C PHE A 68 -8.81 -6.21 26.27
N ASP A 69 -9.87 -6.13 25.46
CA ASP A 69 -10.41 -7.26 24.73
C ASP A 69 -9.83 -7.24 23.32
N LEU A 70 -9.29 -8.37 22.88
CA LEU A 70 -8.69 -8.56 21.54
C LEU A 70 -9.44 -9.66 20.81
N LYS A 71 -9.86 -9.32 19.59
CA LYS A 71 -10.44 -10.28 18.65
C LYS A 71 -9.68 -10.20 17.33
N ILE A 72 -9.14 -11.33 16.89
CA ILE A 72 -8.51 -11.50 15.57
C ILE A 72 -9.35 -12.50 14.80
N ILE A 73 -9.71 -12.15 13.57
CA ILE A 73 -10.42 -13.01 12.63
C ILE A 73 -9.57 -13.13 11.39
N THR A 74 -9.23 -14.34 11.01
CA THR A 74 -8.44 -14.65 9.80
C THR A 74 -9.33 -15.27 8.73
N PRO A 75 -8.95 -15.23 7.45
CA PRO A 75 -9.80 -15.67 6.34
C PRO A 75 -10.27 -17.12 6.41
N ASP A 76 -9.46 -17.98 7.03
CA ASP A 76 -9.72 -19.42 7.16
C ASP A 76 -10.09 -19.86 8.59
N ASP A 77 -10.28 -18.90 9.48
CA ASP A 77 -10.57 -19.11 10.90
C ASP A 77 -9.50 -19.88 11.70
N SER A 78 -8.38 -20.24 11.11
CA SER A 78 -7.35 -21.08 11.74
C SER A 78 -6.58 -20.39 12.86
N ASN A 79 -6.46 -19.06 12.78
CA ASN A 79 -5.71 -18.24 13.73
C ASN A 79 -6.62 -17.26 14.50
N ASN A 80 -7.92 -17.56 14.59
CA ASN A 80 -8.86 -16.72 15.31
C ASN A 80 -8.52 -16.63 16.80
N VAL A 81 -8.58 -15.42 17.34
CA VAL A 81 -8.38 -15.10 18.75
C VAL A 81 -9.59 -14.33 19.25
N ASP A 82 -10.05 -14.61 20.47
CA ASP A 82 -11.08 -13.85 21.17
C ASP A 82 -10.80 -13.94 22.66
N GLN A 83 -10.11 -12.93 23.21
CA GLN A 83 -9.57 -12.98 24.58
C GLN A 83 -9.58 -11.62 25.27
N SER A 84 -9.86 -11.62 26.58
CA SER A 84 -9.60 -10.48 27.47
C SER A 84 -8.22 -10.60 28.08
N ILE A 85 -7.39 -9.57 27.96
CA ILE A 85 -5.97 -9.58 28.28
C ILE A 85 -5.63 -8.42 29.22
N LYS A 86 -4.65 -8.62 30.10
CA LYS A 86 -4.07 -7.60 30.96
C LYS A 86 -2.59 -7.41 30.66
N GLY A 87 -2.16 -6.16 30.61
CA GLY A 87 -0.75 -5.81 30.41
C GLY A 87 -0.36 -5.77 28.93
N LYS A 88 0.61 -6.58 28.53
CA LYS A 88 1.14 -6.63 27.18
C LYS A 88 0.91 -8.01 26.56
N ALA A 89 0.44 -8.03 25.32
CA ALA A 89 0.35 -9.24 24.51
C ALA A 89 0.86 -9.02 23.10
N THR A 90 1.51 -10.03 22.55
CA THR A 90 1.95 -10.06 21.14
C THR A 90 1.39 -11.28 20.47
N PHE A 91 0.76 -11.07 19.33
CA PHE A 91 0.22 -12.14 18.48
C PHE A 91 0.91 -12.08 17.13
N SER A 92 1.31 -13.27 16.65
CA SER A 92 1.92 -13.40 15.33
C SER A 92 1.31 -14.63 14.66
N TRP A 93 0.97 -14.47 13.38
CA TRP A 93 0.41 -15.56 12.58
C TRP A 93 0.84 -15.46 11.13
N THR A 94 0.71 -16.56 10.42
CA THR A 94 0.88 -16.61 8.96
C THR A 94 -0.48 -16.93 8.35
N ASN A 95 -0.88 -16.19 7.34
CA ASN A 95 -2.12 -16.45 6.62
C ASN A 95 -1.96 -17.66 5.70
N PRO A 96 -2.68 -18.78 5.93
CA PRO A 96 -2.58 -19.92 5.03
C PRO A 96 -3.31 -19.71 3.71
N THR A 97 -4.21 -18.73 3.64
CA THR A 97 -4.96 -18.35 2.43
C THR A 97 -4.99 -16.84 2.30
N HIS A 98 -5.10 -16.35 1.06
CA HIS A 98 -5.36 -14.93 0.79
C HIS A 98 -6.74 -14.52 1.31
N GLY A 99 -6.85 -13.34 1.91
CA GLY A 99 -8.14 -12.77 2.31
C GLY A 99 -8.08 -11.70 3.40
N GLU A 100 -9.27 -11.24 3.79
CA GLU A 100 -9.44 -10.19 4.78
C GLU A 100 -9.11 -10.69 6.20
N ASN A 101 -8.23 -9.97 6.88
CA ASN A 101 -7.98 -10.08 8.30
C ASN A 101 -8.66 -8.94 9.04
N ILE A 102 -9.21 -9.22 10.20
CA ILE A 102 -9.85 -8.24 11.07
C ILE A 102 -9.22 -8.34 12.45
N ILE A 103 -8.70 -7.23 12.95
CA ILE A 103 -8.25 -7.08 14.32
C ILE A 103 -9.18 -6.07 14.98
N GLN A 104 -9.86 -6.46 16.03
CA GLN A 104 -10.69 -5.59 16.84
C GLN A 104 -10.12 -5.57 18.26
N ILE A 105 -9.90 -4.36 18.78
CA ILE A 105 -9.35 -4.15 20.12
C ILE A 105 -10.24 -3.16 20.84
N GLN A 106 -10.64 -3.50 22.06
CA GLN A 106 -11.43 -2.62 22.92
C GLN A 106 -10.67 -2.37 24.22
N ASN A 107 -10.49 -1.11 24.58
CA ASN A 107 -9.92 -0.73 25.86
C ASN A 107 -10.94 -0.97 27.00
N THR A 108 -10.66 -1.92 27.86
CA THR A 108 -11.46 -2.23 29.06
C THR A 108 -10.77 -1.79 30.34
N GLY A 109 -9.60 -1.13 30.23
CA GLY A 109 -8.83 -0.57 31.35
C GLY A 109 -9.19 0.89 31.65
N ASN A 110 -8.50 1.45 32.63
CA ASN A 110 -8.65 2.82 33.08
C ASN A 110 -7.50 3.74 32.63
N SER A 111 -6.66 3.27 31.70
CA SER A 111 -5.55 4.00 31.10
C SER A 111 -5.57 3.87 29.57
N GLU A 112 -4.82 4.71 28.89
CA GLU A 112 -4.60 4.58 27.45
C GLU A 112 -3.94 3.22 27.13
N PHE A 113 -4.18 2.71 25.92
CA PHE A 113 -3.49 1.53 25.40
C PHE A 113 -2.78 1.86 24.08
N ASN A 114 -1.70 1.15 23.80
CA ASN A 114 -0.92 1.30 22.58
C ASN A 114 -1.02 0.02 21.75
N VAL A 115 -1.24 0.21 20.43
CA VAL A 115 -1.23 -0.85 19.43
C VAL A 115 -0.08 -0.60 18.49
N SER A 116 0.80 -1.56 18.35
CA SER A 116 1.87 -1.57 17.35
C SER A 116 1.86 -2.88 16.58
N GLY A 117 2.13 -2.82 15.29
CA GLY A 117 2.10 -4.02 14.46
C GLY A 117 2.82 -3.82 13.15
N THR A 118 3.20 -4.94 12.53
CA THR A 118 3.73 -5.02 11.18
C THR A 118 2.83 -5.96 10.40
N PHE A 119 2.24 -5.43 9.34
CA PHE A 119 1.29 -6.15 8.49
C PHE A 119 1.82 -6.23 7.07
N GLU A 120 1.85 -7.43 6.53
CA GLU A 120 2.12 -7.66 5.12
C GLU A 120 0.80 -7.67 4.36
N LEU A 121 0.59 -6.64 3.54
CA LEU A 121 -0.64 -6.38 2.82
C LEU A 121 -0.49 -6.72 1.34
N GLN A 122 -1.59 -7.05 0.69
CA GLN A 122 -1.61 -7.05 -0.76
C GLN A 122 -1.59 -5.61 -1.27
N ARG A 123 -0.65 -5.30 -2.16
CA ARG A 123 -0.59 -3.98 -2.79
C ARG A 123 -1.86 -3.71 -3.60
N ASP A 124 -2.40 -2.51 -3.47
CA ASP A 124 -3.61 -2.10 -4.19
C ASP A 124 -3.41 -2.25 -5.72
N PRO A 125 -4.28 -2.99 -6.41
CA PRO A 125 -4.24 -3.15 -7.88
C PRO A 125 -4.27 -1.83 -8.64
N LEU A 126 -4.76 -0.74 -8.04
CA LEU A 126 -4.75 0.59 -8.65
C LEU A 126 -3.33 1.10 -8.94
N PHE A 127 -2.31 0.68 -8.17
CA PHE A 127 -0.92 1.03 -8.46
C PHE A 127 -0.48 0.60 -9.86
N PHE A 128 -0.90 -0.58 -10.30
CA PHE A 128 -0.65 -1.05 -11.65
C PHE A 128 -1.33 -0.16 -12.70
N THR A 129 -2.59 0.20 -12.46
CA THR A 129 -3.35 1.10 -13.33
C THR A 129 -2.70 2.48 -13.44
N TYR A 130 -2.24 3.05 -12.32
CA TYR A 130 -1.51 4.33 -12.32
C TYR A 130 -0.21 4.25 -13.10
N SER A 131 0.54 3.16 -12.97
CA SER A 131 1.79 2.95 -13.72
C SER A 131 1.54 2.97 -15.24
N ILE A 132 0.49 2.31 -15.70
CA ILE A 132 0.09 2.33 -17.12
C ILE A 132 -0.28 3.76 -17.55
N LEU A 133 -1.06 4.49 -16.75
CA LEU A 133 -1.43 5.87 -17.09
C LEU A 133 -0.21 6.79 -17.19
N VAL A 134 0.78 6.62 -16.33
CA VAL A 134 2.03 7.39 -16.39
C VAL A 134 2.83 7.07 -17.66
N ILE A 135 2.92 5.80 -18.05
CA ILE A 135 3.56 5.38 -19.30
C ILE A 135 2.86 6.02 -20.51
N VAL A 136 1.53 5.92 -20.55
CA VAL A 136 0.72 6.49 -21.64
C VAL A 136 0.90 8.01 -21.71
N ALA A 137 0.90 8.72 -20.57
CA ALA A 137 1.14 10.14 -20.50
C ALA A 137 2.51 10.52 -21.09
N GLY A 138 3.56 9.78 -20.72
CA GLY A 138 4.90 9.99 -21.30
C GLY A 138 4.95 9.78 -22.81
N ILE A 139 4.30 8.74 -23.33
CA ILE A 139 4.19 8.46 -24.79
C ILE A 139 3.43 9.60 -25.50
N VAL A 140 2.35 10.09 -24.91
CA VAL A 140 1.57 11.22 -25.45
C VAL A 140 2.44 12.48 -25.54
N ILE A 141 3.22 12.81 -24.51
CA ILE A 141 4.16 13.94 -24.51
C ILE A 141 5.19 13.79 -25.65
N ILE A 142 5.76 12.60 -25.82
CA ILE A 142 6.68 12.28 -26.92
C ILE A 142 6.01 12.54 -28.29
N GLY A 143 4.80 11.97 -28.46
CA GLY A 143 4.05 12.09 -29.70
C GLY A 143 3.72 13.54 -30.09
N PHE A 144 3.24 14.33 -29.13
CA PHE A 144 3.00 15.75 -29.36
C PHE A 144 4.28 16.51 -29.68
N SER A 145 5.35 16.27 -28.95
CA SER A 145 6.64 16.94 -29.17
C SER A 145 7.23 16.61 -30.54
N ALA A 146 7.12 15.39 -31.01
CA ALA A 146 7.52 14.99 -32.36
C ALA A 146 6.60 15.60 -33.42
N GLY A 147 5.28 15.61 -33.22
CA GLY A 147 4.30 16.15 -34.12
C GLY A 147 4.48 17.64 -34.41
N PHE A 148 4.86 18.45 -33.41
CA PHE A 148 5.19 19.85 -33.59
C PHE A 148 6.44 20.09 -34.47
N SER A 149 7.38 19.15 -34.49
CA SER A 149 8.58 19.22 -35.30
C SER A 149 8.30 19.01 -36.80
N VAL A 150 7.28 18.26 -37.15
CA VAL A 150 6.91 17.91 -38.53
C VAL A 150 6.12 19.07 -39.22
N ARG A 151 5.45 19.89 -38.43
CA ARG A 151 4.58 20.97 -38.90
C ARG A 151 5.30 22.33 -39.17
N LYS A 152 6.61 22.37 -39.38
CA LYS A 152 7.22 23.60 -39.90
C LYS A 152 6.73 23.80 -41.33
N PRO A 153 5.98 24.88 -41.62
CA PRO A 153 5.68 25.25 -43.00
C PRO A 153 7.02 25.45 -43.71
N LYS A 154 7.22 24.77 -44.84
CA LYS A 154 8.27 25.14 -45.77
C LYS A 154 7.98 26.61 -46.15
N GLY A 155 8.84 27.52 -45.66
CA GLY A 155 8.77 28.90 -46.05
C GLY A 155 8.84 29.02 -47.57
N PHE A 156 8.00 29.84 -48.08
CA PHE A 156 8.10 30.33 -49.47
C PHE A 156 9.37 31.10 -49.62
#